data_77bcaf3784233f7182c8531b870ec1c1
#
_entry.id   77bcaf3784233f7182c8531b870ec1c1
#
_cell.length_a   1.000
_cell.length_b   1.000
_cell.length_c   1.000
_cell.angle_alpha   90.00
_cell.angle_beta   90.00
_cell.angle_gamma   90.00
#
_symmetry.space_group_name_H-M   'P 1'
#
loop_
_entity.id
_entity.type
_entity.pdbx_description
1 polymer ?
#
loop_
_entity_poly.entity_id
_entity_poly.type
_entity_poly.pdbx_seq_one_letter_code
_entity_poly.pdbx_strand_id
1 'polypeptide(L)'
;MNKKMLALYGLKWNPFAPDVPVEALQLTPRIDSFCWRVEQLAGEGGFALVTGAPGMGKSVTLRVLAERLAGLRDVQVGVLSRPQAGMADFYREMGELFGVELHPHNRHGGAKVLRARWQGHIDASLCRPVLIADEGQEMQLSVLNELRLLCSARLDSHLLLTVVLAGDQRLIERFRAEELLPLGSRMRVRLALERASPEELQECLRHALHKAGAPKLMTPELIATLSDHAQGNLRALMNMAGELLALAAQREARHIDEQLFLETYATPSPAQAKIAAGRRR
;
A
#
# COMPACT_ATOMS: atom_id res chain seq x y z
N MET A 1 8.96 8.39 23.38
CA MET A 1 9.38 9.45 22.44
C MET A 1 8.19 10.07 21.70
N ASN A 2 7.25 9.30 21.16
CA ASN A 2 6.12 9.82 20.37
C ASN A 2 5.20 10.81 21.13
N LYS A 3 4.78 10.54 22.38
CA LYS A 3 3.87 11.42 23.11
C LYS A 3 4.43 12.83 23.38
N LYS A 4 5.73 12.94 23.73
CA LYS A 4 6.37 14.26 23.95
C LYS A 4 6.43 15.07 22.66
N MET A 5 6.78 14.43 21.53
CA MET A 5 6.81 15.06 20.19
C MET A 5 5.43 15.55 19.75
N LEU A 6 4.40 14.71 19.91
CA LEU A 6 3.02 15.09 19.57
C LEU A 6 2.54 16.28 20.39
N ALA A 7 2.80 16.28 21.69
CA ALA A 7 2.44 17.39 22.57
C ALA A 7 3.19 18.68 22.25
N LEU A 8 4.49 18.57 21.89
CA LEU A 8 5.32 19.74 21.55
C LEU A 8 4.78 20.50 20.35
N TYR A 9 4.30 19.79 19.32
CA TYR A 9 3.83 20.40 18.07
C TYR A 9 2.31 20.44 17.93
N GLY A 10 1.55 19.99 18.92
CA GLY A 10 0.09 19.92 18.86
C GLY A 10 -0.43 18.94 17.81
N LEU A 11 0.36 17.91 17.50
CA LEU A 11 0.02 16.90 16.50
C LEU A 11 -0.98 15.89 17.06
N LYS A 12 -2.00 15.55 16.29
CA LYS A 12 -2.96 14.48 16.58
C LYS A 12 -2.29 13.10 16.48
N TRP A 13 -1.41 12.93 15.49
CA TRP A 13 -0.57 11.75 15.21
C TRP A 13 0.72 12.17 14.51
N ASN A 14 1.66 11.25 14.35
CA ASN A 14 2.83 11.50 13.49
C ASN A 14 2.42 11.45 12.01
N PRO A 15 2.44 12.58 11.26
CA PRO A 15 1.98 12.63 9.88
C PRO A 15 2.81 11.80 8.90
N PHE A 16 4.02 11.40 9.29
CA PHE A 16 4.98 10.69 8.46
C PHE A 16 5.12 9.21 8.84
N ALA A 17 4.37 8.75 9.83
CA ALA A 17 4.38 7.35 10.24
C ALA A 17 3.60 6.47 9.24
N PRO A 18 3.95 5.18 9.12
CA PRO A 18 3.23 4.26 8.22
C PRO A 18 1.79 3.95 8.65
N ASP A 19 1.47 4.17 9.92
CA ASP A 19 0.18 3.89 10.57
C ASP A 19 -0.78 5.10 10.59
N VAL A 20 -0.51 6.12 9.77
CA VAL A 20 -1.41 7.28 9.61
C VAL A 20 -2.83 6.81 9.28
N PRO A 21 -3.90 7.38 9.92
CA PRO A 21 -5.29 7.05 9.61
C PRO A 21 -5.61 7.21 8.13
N VAL A 22 -6.45 6.31 7.58
CA VAL A 22 -6.76 6.31 6.14
C VAL A 22 -7.48 7.59 5.72
N GLU A 23 -8.34 8.14 6.56
CA GLU A 23 -9.01 9.42 6.34
C GLU A 23 -8.07 10.63 6.28
N ALA A 24 -6.82 10.47 6.71
CA ALA A 24 -5.79 11.49 6.64
C ALA A 24 -4.91 11.37 5.38
N LEU A 25 -5.02 10.29 4.63
CA LEU A 25 -4.26 10.09 3.40
C LEU A 25 -4.78 11.00 2.28
N GLN A 26 -3.88 11.52 1.48
CA GLN A 26 -4.25 12.27 0.29
C GLN A 26 -4.62 11.30 -0.84
N LEU A 27 -5.86 11.42 -1.33
CA LEU A 27 -6.34 10.64 -2.47
C LEU A 27 -6.24 11.45 -3.75
N THR A 28 -5.47 10.95 -4.71
CA THR A 28 -5.47 11.52 -6.05
C THR A 28 -6.72 11.07 -6.82
N PRO A 29 -7.19 11.84 -7.80
CA PRO A 29 -8.34 11.43 -8.63
C PRO A 29 -8.14 10.09 -9.33
N ARG A 30 -6.88 9.73 -9.67
CA ARG A 30 -6.54 8.42 -10.27
C ARG A 30 -6.76 7.27 -9.28
N ILE A 31 -6.36 7.43 -8.03
CA ILE A 31 -6.56 6.44 -6.96
C ILE A 31 -8.07 6.32 -6.66
N ASP A 32 -8.76 7.43 -6.52
CA ASP A 32 -10.21 7.44 -6.24
C ASP A 32 -11.00 6.73 -7.34
N SER A 33 -10.74 7.06 -8.60
CA SER A 33 -11.33 6.39 -9.77
C SER A 33 -11.00 4.90 -9.82
N PHE A 34 -9.78 4.50 -9.44
CA PHE A 34 -9.41 3.09 -9.36
C PHE A 34 -10.22 2.37 -8.28
N CYS A 35 -10.30 2.93 -7.07
CA CYS A 35 -11.06 2.34 -5.97
C CYS A 35 -12.53 2.16 -6.36
N TRP A 36 -13.15 3.20 -6.94
CA TRP A 36 -14.53 3.10 -7.42
C TRP A 36 -14.73 1.99 -8.46
N ARG A 37 -13.82 1.85 -9.43
CA ARG A 37 -13.89 0.77 -10.44
C ARG A 37 -13.74 -0.61 -9.81
N VAL A 38 -12.92 -0.75 -8.76
CA VAL A 38 -12.78 -2.03 -8.04
C VAL A 38 -14.02 -2.34 -7.21
N GLU A 39 -14.68 -1.33 -6.61
CA GLU A 39 -15.97 -1.49 -5.95
C GLU A 39 -17.03 -2.05 -6.91
N GLN A 40 -17.11 -1.53 -8.14
CA GLN A 40 -18.01 -2.08 -9.17
C GLN A 40 -17.58 -3.52 -9.55
N LEU A 41 -16.29 -3.76 -9.73
CA LEU A 41 -15.76 -5.08 -10.03
C LEU A 41 -16.08 -6.11 -8.93
N ALA A 42 -16.10 -5.69 -7.66
CA ALA A 42 -16.44 -6.56 -6.54
C ALA A 42 -17.84 -7.16 -6.67
N GLY A 43 -18.81 -6.44 -7.24
CA GLY A 43 -20.14 -6.93 -7.54
C GLY A 43 -20.21 -8.02 -8.65
N GLU A 44 -19.22 -8.07 -9.53
CA GLU A 44 -19.16 -9.00 -10.67
C GLU A 44 -18.15 -10.14 -10.47
N GLY A 45 -17.11 -9.91 -9.71
CA GLY A 45 -15.91 -10.73 -9.63
C GLY A 45 -14.89 -10.39 -10.73
N GLY A 46 -13.64 -10.79 -10.52
CA GLY A 46 -12.57 -10.58 -11.49
C GLY A 46 -11.23 -10.14 -10.91
N PHE A 47 -10.39 -9.53 -11.74
CA PHE A 47 -9.03 -9.18 -11.36
C PHE A 47 -8.75 -7.70 -11.54
N ALA A 48 -8.10 -7.11 -10.53
CA ALA A 48 -7.55 -5.77 -10.56
C ALA A 48 -6.05 -5.78 -10.25
N LEU A 49 -5.34 -4.79 -10.77
CA LEU A 49 -3.88 -4.69 -10.68
C LEU A 49 -3.45 -3.27 -10.35
N VAL A 50 -2.65 -3.12 -9.29
CA VAL A 50 -1.92 -1.90 -8.97
C VAL A 50 -0.43 -2.12 -9.22
N THR A 51 0.18 -1.27 -10.02
CA THR A 51 1.62 -1.38 -10.31
C THR A 51 2.35 -0.06 -10.04
N GLY A 52 3.62 -0.16 -9.71
CA GLY A 52 4.47 1.00 -9.48
C GLY A 52 5.78 0.59 -8.81
N ALA A 53 6.80 1.43 -8.95
CA ALA A 53 8.08 1.22 -8.28
C ALA A 53 7.92 1.24 -6.74
N PRO A 54 8.91 0.75 -5.98
CA PRO A 54 8.89 0.85 -4.52
C PRO A 54 8.77 2.32 -4.06
N GLY A 55 7.88 2.55 -3.07
CA GLY A 55 7.67 3.90 -2.53
C GLY A 55 6.66 4.79 -3.28
N MET A 56 5.99 4.29 -4.33
CA MET A 56 5.00 5.06 -5.11
C MET A 56 3.57 5.02 -4.52
N GLY A 57 3.35 4.45 -3.34
CA GLY A 57 2.04 4.46 -2.68
C GLY A 57 1.15 3.24 -2.97
N LYS A 58 1.66 2.11 -3.51
CA LYS A 58 0.87 0.88 -3.73
C LYS A 58 0.14 0.42 -2.47
N SER A 59 0.88 0.19 -1.39
CA SER A 59 0.31 -0.29 -0.11
C SER A 59 -0.66 0.71 0.50
N VAL A 60 -0.43 2.02 0.32
CA VAL A 60 -1.37 3.08 0.71
C VAL A 60 -2.66 2.97 -0.09
N THR A 61 -2.57 2.80 -1.41
CA THR A 61 -3.75 2.59 -2.27
C THR A 61 -4.54 1.36 -1.85
N LEU A 62 -3.85 0.25 -1.53
CA LEU A 62 -4.53 -0.97 -1.05
C LEU A 62 -5.19 -0.79 0.32
N ARG A 63 -4.60 -0.01 1.24
CA ARG A 63 -5.22 0.31 2.53
C ARG A 63 -6.52 1.10 2.35
N VAL A 64 -6.49 2.14 1.51
CA VAL A 64 -7.68 2.93 1.17
C VAL A 64 -8.75 2.04 0.56
N LEU A 65 -8.37 1.21 -0.41
CA LEU A 65 -9.30 0.29 -1.07
C LEU A 65 -9.91 -0.72 -0.07
N ALA A 66 -9.09 -1.32 0.78
CA ALA A 66 -9.54 -2.29 1.77
C ALA A 66 -10.58 -1.69 2.74
N GLU A 67 -10.36 -0.45 3.21
CA GLU A 67 -11.28 0.25 4.10
C GLU A 67 -12.59 0.60 3.38
N ARG A 68 -12.53 1.07 2.14
CA ARG A 68 -13.73 1.36 1.32
C ARG A 68 -14.54 0.11 1.09
N LEU A 69 -13.91 -1.00 0.70
CA LEU A 69 -14.59 -2.28 0.48
C LEU A 69 -15.16 -2.85 1.76
N ALA A 70 -14.47 -2.72 2.90
CA ALA A 70 -14.97 -3.17 4.20
C ALA A 70 -16.21 -2.37 4.68
N GLY A 71 -16.40 -1.15 4.15
CA GLY A 71 -17.61 -0.35 4.37
C GLY A 71 -18.84 -0.83 3.58
N LEU A 72 -18.68 -1.71 2.60
CA LEU A 72 -19.77 -2.26 1.79
C LEU A 72 -20.36 -3.48 2.50
N ARG A 73 -21.71 -3.54 2.59
CA ARG A 73 -22.44 -4.60 3.31
C ARG A 73 -22.38 -5.96 2.61
N ASP A 74 -22.19 -5.95 1.32
CA ASP A 74 -22.22 -7.10 0.41
C ASP A 74 -20.82 -7.56 -0.03
N VAL A 75 -19.78 -7.16 0.71
CA VAL A 75 -18.38 -7.52 0.42
C VAL A 75 -17.69 -8.08 1.66
N GLN A 76 -17.02 -9.22 1.50
CA GLN A 76 -16.11 -9.78 2.49
C GLN A 76 -14.67 -9.62 2.02
N VAL A 77 -13.88 -8.79 2.71
CA VAL A 77 -12.50 -8.50 2.34
C VAL A 77 -11.53 -9.40 3.09
N GLY A 78 -10.64 -10.06 2.35
CA GLY A 78 -9.47 -10.76 2.88
C GLY A 78 -8.20 -10.09 2.38
N VAL A 79 -7.22 -9.88 3.25
CA VAL A 79 -5.89 -9.35 2.88
C VAL A 79 -4.84 -10.40 3.17
N LEU A 80 -4.14 -10.87 2.12
CA LEU A 80 -3.05 -11.82 2.27
C LEU A 80 -1.88 -11.18 3.00
N SER A 81 -1.46 -11.78 4.09
CA SER A 81 -0.32 -11.32 4.90
C SER A 81 1.02 -11.87 4.41
N ARG A 82 1.00 -13.03 3.73
CA ARG A 82 2.20 -13.75 3.27
C ARG A 82 2.15 -14.07 1.78
N PRO A 83 2.38 -13.10 0.89
CA PRO A 83 2.31 -13.33 -0.56
C PRO A 83 3.29 -14.41 -1.06
N GLN A 84 4.46 -14.56 -0.44
CA GLN A 84 5.46 -15.58 -0.80
C GLN A 84 5.11 -17.00 -0.32
N ALA A 85 4.00 -17.19 0.39
CA ALA A 85 3.62 -18.49 0.94
C ALA A 85 3.45 -19.56 -0.14
N GLY A 86 3.79 -20.81 0.23
CA GLY A 86 3.50 -21.98 -0.60
C GLY A 86 2.01 -22.31 -0.60
N MET A 87 1.62 -23.26 -1.48
CA MET A 87 0.21 -23.63 -1.69
C MET A 87 -0.50 -24.05 -0.39
N ALA A 88 0.16 -24.80 0.48
CA ALA A 88 -0.46 -25.26 1.73
C ALA A 88 -0.76 -24.11 2.70
N ASP A 89 0.20 -23.18 2.86
CA ASP A 89 0.03 -22.01 3.72
C ASP A 89 -0.95 -21.01 3.12
N PHE A 90 -0.94 -20.85 1.79
CA PHE A 90 -1.95 -20.07 1.07
C PHE A 90 -3.37 -20.56 1.38
N TYR A 91 -3.63 -21.86 1.29
CA TYR A 91 -4.95 -22.40 1.61
C TYR A 91 -5.30 -22.25 3.09
N ARG A 92 -4.33 -22.40 4.00
CA ARG A 92 -4.58 -22.14 5.43
C ARG A 92 -5.04 -20.70 5.66
N GLU A 93 -4.30 -19.74 5.10
CA GLU A 93 -4.65 -18.31 5.22
C GLU A 93 -5.99 -17.98 4.54
N MET A 94 -6.29 -18.56 3.39
CA MET A 94 -7.60 -18.43 2.74
C MET A 94 -8.74 -18.96 3.63
N GLY A 95 -8.50 -20.07 4.32
CA GLY A 95 -9.46 -20.61 5.29
C GLY A 95 -9.74 -19.65 6.45
N GLU A 96 -8.66 -19.06 7.02
CA GLU A 96 -8.76 -18.07 8.09
C GLU A 96 -9.51 -16.81 7.63
N LEU A 97 -9.15 -16.27 6.45
CA LEU A 97 -9.74 -15.05 5.89
C LEU A 97 -11.25 -15.19 5.58
N PHE A 98 -11.68 -16.36 5.12
CA PHE A 98 -13.05 -16.57 4.67
C PHE A 98 -13.87 -17.49 5.61
N GLY A 99 -13.35 -17.78 6.80
CA GLY A 99 -14.05 -18.52 7.83
C GLY A 99 -14.38 -19.96 7.44
N VAL A 100 -13.40 -20.67 6.83
CA VAL A 100 -13.56 -22.05 6.36
C VAL A 100 -12.41 -22.90 6.90
N GLU A 101 -12.72 -24.03 7.55
CA GLU A 101 -11.70 -24.98 7.93
C GLU A 101 -11.19 -25.73 6.69
N LEU A 102 -9.92 -25.55 6.38
CA LEU A 102 -9.27 -26.18 5.23
C LEU A 102 -8.13 -27.07 5.70
N HIS A 103 -8.08 -28.28 5.15
CA HIS A 103 -6.96 -29.21 5.37
C HIS A 103 -5.82 -28.91 4.40
N PRO A 104 -4.64 -28.47 4.87
CA PRO A 104 -3.55 -27.95 4.02
C PRO A 104 -3.07 -28.94 2.94
N HIS A 105 -3.20 -30.24 3.20
CA HIS A 105 -2.76 -31.30 2.27
C HIS A 105 -3.80 -31.67 1.21
N ASN A 106 -5.04 -31.17 1.31
CA ASN A 106 -6.11 -31.46 0.36
C ASN A 106 -6.47 -30.21 -0.46
N ARG A 107 -5.59 -29.85 -1.41
CA ARG A 107 -5.79 -28.69 -2.31
C ARG A 107 -7.12 -28.75 -3.05
N HIS A 108 -7.45 -29.90 -3.64
CA HIS A 108 -8.67 -30.05 -4.43
C HIS A 108 -9.93 -29.91 -3.54
N GLY A 109 -9.92 -30.51 -2.35
CA GLY A 109 -10.97 -30.35 -1.36
C GLY A 109 -11.09 -28.90 -0.89
N GLY A 110 -9.95 -28.24 -0.62
CA GLY A 110 -9.89 -26.84 -0.21
C GLY A 110 -10.52 -25.89 -1.24
N ALA A 111 -10.14 -26.01 -2.52
CA ALA A 111 -10.73 -25.24 -3.61
C ALA A 111 -12.24 -25.44 -3.71
N LYS A 112 -12.71 -26.69 -3.63
CA LYS A 112 -14.14 -27.01 -3.68
C LYS A 112 -14.92 -26.38 -2.53
N VAL A 113 -14.39 -26.46 -1.31
CA VAL A 113 -15.07 -25.93 -0.10
C VAL A 113 -15.12 -24.41 -0.14
N LEU A 114 -14.03 -23.72 -0.49
CA LEU A 114 -14.03 -22.27 -0.64
C LEU A 114 -15.05 -21.80 -1.69
N ARG A 115 -15.05 -22.41 -2.86
CA ARG A 115 -15.98 -22.04 -3.95
C ARG A 115 -17.42 -22.30 -3.57
N ALA A 116 -17.72 -23.42 -2.88
CA ALA A 116 -19.07 -23.71 -2.37
C ALA A 116 -19.51 -22.67 -1.32
N ARG A 117 -18.60 -22.26 -0.43
CA ARG A 117 -18.85 -21.21 0.56
C ARG A 117 -19.17 -19.88 -0.09
N TRP A 118 -18.35 -19.44 -1.03
CA TRP A 118 -18.58 -18.18 -1.75
C TRP A 118 -19.86 -18.20 -2.58
N GLN A 119 -20.11 -19.29 -3.30
CA GLN A 119 -21.37 -19.44 -4.05
C GLN A 119 -22.58 -19.36 -3.12
N GLY A 120 -22.55 -20.07 -1.98
CA GLY A 120 -23.62 -20.01 -1.00
C GLY A 120 -23.85 -18.62 -0.42
N HIS A 121 -22.78 -17.84 -0.17
CA HIS A 121 -22.89 -16.45 0.28
C HIS A 121 -23.47 -15.54 -0.81
N ILE A 122 -23.03 -15.69 -2.06
CA ILE A 122 -23.57 -14.92 -3.19
C ILE A 122 -25.05 -15.22 -3.39
N ASP A 123 -25.45 -16.50 -3.34
CA ASP A 123 -26.83 -16.91 -3.56
C ASP A 123 -27.76 -16.48 -2.39
N ALA A 124 -27.25 -16.49 -1.15
CA ALA A 124 -28.06 -16.19 0.04
C ALA A 124 -28.14 -14.70 0.39
N SER A 125 -27.06 -13.95 0.21
CA SER A 125 -26.93 -12.57 0.72
C SER A 125 -26.30 -11.60 -0.25
N LEU A 126 -26.00 -12.02 -1.48
CA LEU A 126 -25.21 -11.29 -2.48
C LEU A 126 -23.77 -10.92 -2.01
N CYS A 127 -23.35 -11.45 -0.84
CA CYS A 127 -22.03 -11.14 -0.28
C CYS A 127 -20.93 -11.81 -1.10
N ARG A 128 -20.01 -10.99 -1.61
CA ARG A 128 -18.93 -11.40 -2.49
C ARG A 128 -17.56 -11.30 -1.83
N PRO A 129 -16.70 -12.29 -2.00
CA PRO A 129 -15.34 -12.25 -1.48
C PRO A 129 -14.44 -11.36 -2.35
N VAL A 130 -13.61 -10.58 -1.68
CA VAL A 130 -12.52 -9.81 -2.29
C VAL A 130 -11.21 -10.18 -1.59
N LEU A 131 -10.23 -10.58 -2.36
CA LEU A 131 -8.89 -10.89 -1.90
C LEU A 131 -7.92 -9.81 -2.35
N ILE A 132 -7.19 -9.22 -1.42
CA ILE A 132 -6.14 -8.23 -1.68
C ILE A 132 -4.79 -8.84 -1.37
N ALA A 133 -3.83 -8.73 -2.29
CA ALA A 133 -2.45 -9.16 -2.08
C ALA A 133 -1.47 -8.08 -2.54
N ASP A 134 -0.62 -7.62 -1.63
CA ASP A 134 0.52 -6.76 -1.94
C ASP A 134 1.73 -7.63 -2.33
N GLU A 135 2.75 -7.01 -2.96
CA GLU A 135 3.98 -7.67 -3.39
C GLU A 135 3.74 -8.93 -4.24
N GLY A 136 2.76 -8.90 -5.15
CA GLY A 136 2.37 -10.04 -6.00
C GLY A 136 3.50 -10.61 -6.85
N GLN A 137 4.60 -9.87 -7.09
CA GLN A 137 5.79 -10.39 -7.75
C GLN A 137 6.52 -11.45 -6.91
N GLU A 138 6.30 -11.48 -5.59
CA GLU A 138 6.88 -12.49 -4.69
C GLU A 138 6.02 -13.77 -4.59
N MET A 139 4.79 -13.74 -5.12
CA MET A 139 3.89 -14.91 -5.08
C MET A 139 4.43 -16.05 -5.94
N GLN A 140 4.25 -17.28 -5.46
CA GLN A 140 4.62 -18.46 -6.24
C GLN A 140 3.75 -18.61 -7.49
N LEU A 141 4.33 -19.08 -8.59
CA LEU A 141 3.63 -19.31 -9.85
C LEU A 141 2.39 -20.20 -9.68
N SER A 142 2.51 -21.25 -8.87
CA SER A 142 1.42 -22.17 -8.54
C SER A 142 0.24 -21.46 -7.86
N VAL A 143 0.54 -20.53 -6.94
CA VAL A 143 -0.48 -19.76 -6.20
C VAL A 143 -1.18 -18.75 -7.13
N LEU A 144 -0.44 -18.04 -7.99
CA LEU A 144 -1.03 -17.15 -8.98
C LEU A 144 -1.97 -17.88 -9.94
N ASN A 145 -1.57 -19.07 -10.41
CA ASN A 145 -2.43 -19.91 -11.24
C ASN A 145 -3.65 -20.43 -10.47
N GLU A 146 -3.49 -20.73 -9.18
CA GLU A 146 -4.60 -21.17 -8.33
C GLU A 146 -5.64 -20.08 -8.11
N LEU A 147 -5.23 -18.82 -7.93
CA LEU A 147 -6.14 -17.67 -7.86
C LEU A 147 -7.04 -17.59 -9.09
N ARG A 148 -6.48 -17.81 -10.28
CA ARG A 148 -7.25 -17.86 -11.54
C ARG A 148 -8.30 -18.96 -11.51
N LEU A 149 -7.93 -20.15 -11.03
CA LEU A 149 -8.85 -21.29 -10.94
C LEU A 149 -9.93 -21.10 -9.88
N LEU A 150 -9.57 -20.52 -8.73
CA LEU A 150 -10.51 -20.22 -7.64
C LEU A 150 -11.54 -19.15 -8.04
N CYS A 151 -11.10 -18.16 -8.80
CA CYS A 151 -11.95 -17.03 -9.19
C CYS A 151 -13.12 -17.46 -10.09
N SER A 152 -12.95 -18.45 -10.96
CA SER A 152 -13.91 -18.78 -12.01
C SER A 152 -14.74 -20.03 -11.73
N ALA A 153 -15.98 -20.00 -12.18
CA ALA A 153 -16.91 -21.14 -12.20
C ALA A 153 -17.60 -21.22 -13.56
N ARG A 154 -18.25 -22.36 -13.83
CA ARG A 154 -19.09 -22.58 -15.02
C ARG A 154 -18.39 -22.19 -16.33
N LEU A 155 -17.17 -22.68 -16.55
CA LEU A 155 -16.36 -22.39 -17.74
C LEU A 155 -16.12 -20.88 -17.94
N ASP A 156 -15.69 -20.20 -16.90
CA ASP A 156 -15.42 -18.74 -16.83
C ASP A 156 -16.67 -17.83 -17.09
N SER A 157 -17.86 -18.39 -17.16
CA SER A 157 -19.09 -17.59 -17.32
C SER A 157 -19.58 -16.98 -16.01
N HIS A 158 -19.05 -17.40 -14.88
CA HIS A 158 -19.40 -16.90 -13.53
C HIS A 158 -18.15 -16.73 -12.68
N LEU A 159 -17.99 -15.54 -12.13
CA LEU A 159 -16.84 -15.23 -11.25
C LEU A 159 -17.30 -15.16 -9.79
N LEU A 160 -16.57 -15.86 -8.92
CA LEU A 160 -16.91 -15.99 -7.50
C LEU A 160 -16.09 -15.07 -6.61
N LEU A 161 -14.88 -14.69 -7.04
CA LEU A 161 -13.91 -13.96 -6.24
C LEU A 161 -13.41 -12.76 -7.03
N THR A 162 -13.26 -11.63 -6.35
CA THR A 162 -12.46 -10.50 -6.86
C THR A 162 -11.06 -10.57 -6.27
N VAL A 163 -10.05 -10.47 -7.11
CA VAL A 163 -8.64 -10.48 -6.70
C VAL A 163 -7.99 -9.16 -7.08
N VAL A 164 -7.43 -8.47 -6.10
CA VAL A 164 -6.65 -7.25 -6.29
C VAL A 164 -5.18 -7.55 -5.99
N LEU A 165 -4.35 -7.49 -7.01
CA LEU A 165 -2.91 -7.68 -6.88
C LEU A 165 -2.19 -6.34 -6.95
N ALA A 166 -1.21 -6.13 -6.09
CA ALA A 166 -0.28 -5.03 -6.24
C ALA A 166 1.15 -5.56 -6.38
N GLY A 167 1.98 -4.86 -7.16
CA GLY A 167 3.36 -5.27 -7.35
C GLY A 167 4.18 -4.25 -8.13
N ASP A 168 5.44 -4.57 -8.34
CA ASP A 168 6.34 -3.76 -9.15
C ASP A 168 6.37 -4.22 -10.62
N GLN A 169 7.32 -3.68 -11.39
CA GLN A 169 7.49 -4.01 -12.81
C GLN A 169 7.68 -5.51 -13.06
N ARG A 170 8.33 -6.24 -12.13
CA ARG A 170 8.53 -7.69 -12.24
C ARG A 170 7.21 -8.45 -12.34
N LEU A 171 6.15 -7.99 -11.65
CA LEU A 171 4.83 -8.62 -11.75
C LEU A 171 4.24 -8.47 -13.16
N ILE A 172 4.42 -7.31 -13.80
CA ILE A 172 3.97 -7.10 -15.19
C ILE A 172 4.72 -8.03 -16.15
N GLU A 173 6.03 -8.16 -15.96
CA GLU A 173 6.87 -9.06 -16.77
C GLU A 173 6.45 -10.53 -16.61
N ARG A 174 6.17 -10.96 -15.37
CA ARG A 174 5.64 -12.30 -15.11
C ARG A 174 4.31 -12.55 -15.80
N PHE A 175 3.40 -11.56 -15.85
CA PHE A 175 2.11 -11.70 -16.54
C PHE A 175 2.21 -11.75 -18.08
N ARG A 176 3.37 -11.40 -18.66
CA ARG A 176 3.66 -11.55 -20.09
C ARG A 176 4.23 -12.92 -20.42
N ALA A 177 4.77 -13.63 -19.42
CA ALA A 177 5.25 -14.99 -19.61
C ALA A 177 4.10 -15.96 -19.90
N GLU A 178 4.35 -16.98 -20.70
CA GLU A 178 3.34 -17.93 -21.20
C GLU A 178 2.53 -18.56 -20.05
N GLU A 179 3.17 -18.89 -18.94
CA GLU A 179 2.55 -19.56 -17.81
C GLU A 179 1.53 -18.69 -17.07
N LEU A 180 1.66 -17.36 -17.11
CA LEU A 180 0.77 -16.39 -16.45
C LEU A 180 0.00 -15.51 -17.41
N LEU A 181 0.21 -15.63 -18.72
CA LEU A 181 -0.54 -14.88 -19.72
C LEU A 181 -2.06 -15.03 -19.55
N PRO A 182 -2.60 -16.24 -19.25
CA PRO A 182 -4.04 -16.38 -18.98
C PRO A 182 -4.55 -15.61 -17.79
N LEU A 183 -3.72 -15.36 -16.76
CA LEU A 183 -4.06 -14.53 -15.61
C LEU A 183 -3.91 -13.04 -15.98
N GLY A 184 -2.79 -12.67 -16.61
CA GLY A 184 -2.50 -11.30 -17.01
C GLY A 184 -3.56 -10.71 -17.95
N SER A 185 -4.13 -11.51 -18.86
CA SER A 185 -5.20 -11.10 -19.77
C SER A 185 -6.54 -10.83 -19.07
N ARG A 186 -6.74 -11.34 -17.86
CA ARG A 186 -7.96 -11.15 -17.06
C ARG A 186 -7.96 -9.89 -16.18
N MET A 187 -6.87 -9.13 -16.15
CA MET A 187 -6.78 -7.88 -15.38
C MET A 187 -7.66 -6.80 -15.99
N ARG A 188 -8.91 -6.66 -15.49
CA ARG A 188 -9.92 -5.73 -16.00
C ARG A 188 -9.70 -4.29 -15.54
N VAL A 189 -9.30 -4.10 -14.28
CA VAL A 189 -9.06 -2.79 -13.68
C VAL A 189 -7.58 -2.65 -13.39
N ARG A 190 -6.96 -1.58 -13.90
CA ARG A 190 -5.52 -1.35 -13.73
C ARG A 190 -5.25 0.07 -13.26
N LEU A 191 -4.27 0.19 -12.35
CA LEU A 191 -3.69 1.45 -11.90
C LEU A 191 -2.16 1.33 -11.99
N ALA A 192 -1.55 2.18 -12.78
CA ALA A 192 -0.10 2.35 -12.78
C ALA A 192 0.23 3.62 -11.96
N LEU A 193 0.97 3.45 -10.88
CA LEU A 193 1.48 4.54 -10.05
C LEU A 193 2.84 4.95 -10.61
N GLU A 194 2.94 6.21 -10.99
CA GLU A 194 4.14 6.82 -11.53
C GLU A 194 4.82 7.69 -10.47
N ARG A 195 6.00 8.21 -10.79
CA ARG A 195 6.68 9.17 -9.92
C ARG A 195 5.83 10.43 -9.80
N ALA A 196 5.62 10.90 -8.59
CA ALA A 196 4.90 12.14 -8.34
C ALA A 196 5.72 13.35 -8.81
N SER A 197 5.04 14.39 -9.28
CA SER A 197 5.71 15.67 -9.56
C SER A 197 6.16 16.34 -8.26
N PRO A 198 7.09 17.29 -8.31
CA PRO A 198 7.47 18.08 -7.13
C PRO A 198 6.25 18.77 -6.49
N GLU A 199 5.31 19.28 -7.30
CA GLU A 199 4.10 19.93 -6.84
C GLU A 199 3.16 18.96 -6.12
N GLU A 200 2.98 17.75 -6.65
CA GLU A 200 2.20 16.68 -6.03
C GLU A 200 2.80 16.26 -4.69
N LEU A 201 4.13 16.17 -4.60
CA LEU A 201 4.85 15.85 -3.36
C LEU A 201 4.69 16.98 -2.32
N GLN A 202 4.81 18.25 -2.73
CA GLN A 202 4.57 19.40 -1.85
C GLN A 202 3.14 19.40 -1.32
N GLU A 203 2.16 19.15 -2.19
CA GLU A 203 0.76 19.07 -1.80
C GLU A 203 0.51 17.94 -0.82
N CYS A 204 1.09 16.76 -1.07
CA CYS A 204 1.02 15.61 -0.18
C CYS A 204 1.56 15.94 1.22
N LEU A 205 2.70 16.62 1.30
CA LEU A 205 3.32 17.00 2.57
C LEU A 205 2.47 18.05 3.31
N ARG A 206 1.97 19.07 2.61
CA ARG A 206 1.06 20.07 3.20
C ARG A 206 -0.23 19.42 3.70
N HIS A 207 -0.80 18.51 2.94
CA HIS A 207 -2.00 17.77 3.33
C HIS A 207 -1.76 16.96 4.60
N ALA A 208 -0.65 16.21 4.68
CA ALA A 208 -0.29 15.40 5.84
C ALA A 208 -0.15 16.27 7.13
N LEU A 209 0.56 17.40 7.03
CA LEU A 209 0.72 18.36 8.12
C LEU A 209 -0.62 18.98 8.55
N HIS A 210 -1.45 19.37 7.58
CA HIS A 210 -2.77 19.94 7.84
C HIS A 210 -3.69 18.96 8.57
N LYS A 211 -3.76 17.70 8.11
CA LYS A 211 -4.58 16.66 8.73
C LYS A 211 -4.11 16.32 10.15
N ALA A 212 -2.80 16.33 10.36
CA ALA A 212 -2.21 16.12 11.68
C ALA A 212 -2.41 17.29 12.66
N GLY A 213 -2.85 18.46 12.19
CA GLY A 213 -3.15 19.64 13.02
C GLY A 213 -2.03 20.68 13.10
N ALA A 214 -0.93 20.52 12.38
CA ALA A 214 0.20 21.45 12.42
C ALA A 214 0.62 21.95 11.01
N PRO A 215 -0.24 22.67 10.29
CA PRO A 215 0.00 23.07 8.89
C PRO A 215 1.21 24.00 8.69
N LYS A 216 1.66 24.67 9.75
CA LYS A 216 2.80 25.61 9.72
C LYS A 216 4.07 25.04 10.35
N LEU A 217 4.12 23.72 10.60
CA LEU A 217 5.27 23.12 11.27
C LEU A 217 6.54 23.15 10.42
N MET A 218 6.41 22.99 9.11
CA MET A 218 7.51 23.09 8.14
C MET A 218 7.38 24.37 7.31
N THR A 219 8.52 24.98 6.99
CA THR A 219 8.56 26.15 6.11
C THR A 219 8.24 25.76 4.66
N PRO A 220 7.67 26.65 3.83
CA PRO A 220 7.42 26.37 2.42
C PRO A 220 8.68 26.00 1.63
N GLU A 221 9.80 26.62 1.96
CA GLU A 221 11.12 26.41 1.37
C GLU A 221 11.60 24.97 1.66
N LEU A 222 11.50 24.52 2.92
CA LEU A 222 11.82 23.16 3.30
C LEU A 222 10.93 22.15 2.56
N ILE A 223 9.62 22.42 2.47
CA ILE A 223 8.69 21.53 1.75
C ILE A 223 9.12 21.39 0.28
N ALA A 224 9.52 22.48 -0.38
CA ALA A 224 10.03 22.45 -1.75
C ALA A 224 11.34 21.64 -1.84
N THR A 225 12.31 21.91 -0.95
CA THR A 225 13.58 21.20 -0.89
C THR A 225 13.40 19.69 -0.69
N LEU A 226 12.55 19.26 0.25
CA LEU A 226 12.26 17.84 0.47
C LEU A 226 11.63 17.19 -0.76
N SER A 227 10.72 17.90 -1.44
CA SER A 227 10.02 17.40 -2.64
C SER A 227 11.01 17.18 -3.80
N ASP A 228 11.94 18.10 -4.00
CA ASP A 228 12.98 17.98 -5.02
C ASP A 228 13.92 16.80 -4.72
N HIS A 229 14.35 16.65 -3.47
CA HIS A 229 15.22 15.56 -3.06
C HIS A 229 14.54 14.19 -3.08
N ALA A 230 13.23 14.13 -2.88
CA ALA A 230 12.47 12.88 -2.95
C ALA A 230 12.35 12.31 -4.37
N GLN A 231 12.61 13.10 -5.43
CA GLN A 231 12.63 12.66 -6.83
C GLN A 231 11.38 11.86 -7.24
N GLY A 232 10.21 12.30 -6.81
CA GLY A 232 8.94 11.64 -7.09
C GLY A 232 8.62 10.42 -6.21
N ASN A 233 9.43 10.11 -5.20
CA ASN A 233 9.24 8.97 -4.32
C ASN A 233 8.59 9.38 -3.00
N LEU A 234 7.31 9.02 -2.80
CA LEU A 234 6.55 9.33 -1.59
C LEU A 234 7.18 8.75 -0.31
N ARG A 235 7.76 7.55 -0.37
CA ARG A 235 8.41 6.93 0.79
C ARG A 235 9.67 7.70 1.20
N ALA A 236 10.46 8.14 0.22
CA ALA A 236 11.65 8.96 0.48
C ALA A 236 11.24 10.29 1.11
N LEU A 237 10.20 10.96 0.58
CA LEU A 237 9.65 12.19 1.14
C LEU A 237 9.25 12.01 2.62
N MET A 238 8.42 11.01 2.90
CA MET A 238 7.92 10.76 4.26
C MET A 238 9.04 10.38 5.23
N ASN A 239 10.03 9.61 4.78
CA ASN A 239 11.18 9.26 5.61
C ASN A 239 12.02 10.48 5.98
N MET A 240 12.38 11.34 5.02
CA MET A 240 13.12 12.57 5.27
C MET A 240 12.33 13.51 6.20
N ALA A 241 11.04 13.71 5.93
CA ALA A 241 10.18 14.54 6.76
C ALA A 241 10.05 13.99 8.19
N GLY A 242 9.93 12.68 8.35
CA GLY A 242 9.87 12.00 9.64
C GLY A 242 11.17 12.12 10.45
N GLU A 243 12.31 12.01 9.78
CA GLU A 243 13.64 12.19 10.40
C GLU A 243 13.82 13.62 10.90
N LEU A 244 13.50 14.62 10.07
CA LEU A 244 13.57 16.02 10.47
C LEU A 244 12.62 16.35 11.62
N LEU A 245 11.41 15.79 11.62
CA LEU A 245 10.47 15.94 12.74
C LEU A 245 11.04 15.37 14.04
N ALA A 246 11.68 14.22 13.99
CA ALA A 246 12.31 13.59 15.17
C ALA A 246 13.49 14.42 15.70
N LEU A 247 14.34 14.94 14.82
CA LEU A 247 15.48 15.79 15.17
C LEU A 247 15.03 17.15 15.74
N ALA A 248 14.03 17.77 15.11
CA ALA A 248 13.44 19.01 15.62
C ALA A 248 12.85 18.83 17.01
N ALA A 249 12.15 17.71 17.25
CA ALA A 249 11.61 17.39 18.57
C ALA A 249 12.71 17.14 19.63
N GLN A 250 13.83 16.56 19.25
CA GLN A 250 14.98 16.37 20.13
C GLN A 250 15.61 17.72 20.54
N ARG A 251 15.64 18.67 19.63
CA ARG A 251 16.17 20.02 19.83
C ARG A 251 15.13 21.01 20.41
N GLU A 252 13.90 20.58 20.58
CA GLU A 252 12.75 21.41 21.01
C GLU A 252 12.56 22.66 20.09
N ALA A 253 12.89 22.50 18.79
CA ALA A 253 12.75 23.57 17.81
C ALA A 253 11.28 23.87 17.57
N ARG A 254 10.91 25.16 17.42
CA ARG A 254 9.52 25.58 17.21
C ARG A 254 9.00 25.30 15.79
N HIS A 255 9.90 25.34 14.81
CA HIS A 255 9.62 25.11 13.39
C HIS A 255 10.73 24.23 12.81
N ILE A 256 10.42 23.60 11.70
CA ILE A 256 11.37 22.80 10.91
C ILE A 256 11.65 23.57 9.64
N ASP A 257 12.91 23.92 9.44
CA ASP A 257 13.38 24.76 8.33
C ASP A 257 14.48 24.08 7.52
N GLU A 258 14.91 24.75 6.46
CA GLU A 258 16.00 24.27 5.58
C GLU A 258 17.34 24.21 6.30
N GLN A 259 17.57 25.01 7.32
CA GLN A 259 18.83 24.95 8.06
C GLN A 259 18.96 23.59 8.76
N LEU A 260 17.89 23.08 9.35
CA LEU A 260 17.88 21.75 9.96
C LEU A 260 18.13 20.65 8.92
N PHE A 261 17.57 20.81 7.72
CA PHE A 261 17.81 19.88 6.59
C PHE A 261 19.29 19.89 6.19
N LEU A 262 19.88 21.06 5.97
CA LEU A 262 21.29 21.19 5.61
C LEU A 262 22.21 20.62 6.68
N GLU A 263 21.95 20.87 7.96
CA GLU A 263 22.71 20.31 9.07
C GLU A 263 22.63 18.79 9.13
N THR A 264 21.49 18.21 8.73
CA THR A 264 21.25 16.76 8.80
C THR A 264 21.86 16.02 7.61
N TYR A 265 21.72 16.58 6.40
CA TYR A 265 22.08 15.90 5.15
C TYR A 265 23.30 16.52 4.44
N ALA A 266 23.81 17.66 4.89
CA ALA A 266 25.04 18.20 4.33
C ALA A 266 26.20 17.24 4.58
N THR A 267 26.85 16.81 3.53
CA THR A 267 28.12 16.07 3.64
C THR A 267 29.12 16.97 4.36
N PRO A 268 29.72 16.55 5.48
CA PRO A 268 30.64 17.40 6.21
C PRO A 268 31.76 17.85 5.27
N SER A 269 31.92 19.18 5.16
CA SER A 269 33.03 19.75 4.39
C SER A 269 34.35 19.16 4.91
N PRO A 270 35.33 18.90 4.05
CA PRO A 270 36.65 18.40 4.45
C PRO A 270 37.29 19.21 5.61
N ALA A 271 36.97 20.50 5.73
CA ALA A 271 37.39 21.36 6.85
C ALA A 271 36.67 21.00 8.17
N GLN A 272 35.39 20.68 8.15
CA GLN A 272 34.62 20.28 9.33
C GLN A 272 34.98 18.87 9.81
N ALA A 273 35.31 17.96 8.89
CA ALA A 273 35.80 16.62 9.24
C ALA A 273 37.14 16.67 10.01
N LYS A 274 38.02 17.63 9.69
CA LYS A 274 39.29 17.84 10.42
C LYS A 274 39.06 18.38 11.85
N ILE A 275 38.08 19.25 12.06
CA ILE A 275 37.74 19.81 13.39
C ILE A 275 37.10 18.74 14.29
N ALA A 276 36.24 17.88 13.74
CA ALA A 276 35.63 16.77 14.46
C ALA A 276 36.64 15.69 14.86
N ALA A 277 37.64 15.42 14.02
CA ALA A 277 38.74 14.49 14.32
C ALA A 277 39.72 15.05 15.35
N GLY A 278 39.93 16.38 15.41
CA GLY A 278 40.80 17.04 16.37
C GLY A 278 40.23 17.17 17.81
N ARG A 279 38.91 17.01 17.99
CA ARG A 279 38.26 17.03 19.32
C ARG A 279 38.17 15.65 20.03
N ARG A 280 38.67 14.59 19.40
CA ARG A 280 38.73 13.22 19.94
C ARG A 280 40.15 12.79 20.38
N ARG A 281 41.07 13.73 20.52
CA ARG A 281 42.39 13.48 21.11
C ARG A 281 42.52 14.16 22.45
#